data_edee02f6f39f9ae199e299feded1c67a
#
_entry.id   edee02f6f39f9ae199e299feded1c67a
#
_cell.length_a   1.000
_cell.length_b   1.000
_cell.length_c   1.000
_cell.angle_alpha   90.00
_cell.angle_beta   90.00
_cell.angle_gamma   90.00
#
_symmetry.space_group_name_H-M   'P 1'
#
loop_
_entity.id
_entity.type
_entity.pdbx_description
1 polymer ?
#
loop_
_entity_poly.entity_id
_entity_poly.type
_entity_poly.pdbx_seq_one_letter_code
_entity_poly.pdbx_strand_id
1 'polypeptide(L)'
;MNEEIKNEIQKLKKEKDAVILAHYYVDGEVQEIADYVGDSYYLAEIATKVPESTIIFCGVSFMGESAKILNPKKRVVMADGHADCPMAHMVDVDKIREVRNEYPDVSVVCYVNSTFEIGRAHV
;
A
#
# COMPACT_ATOMS: atom_id res chain seq x y z
N MET A 1 20.01 -12.31 3.09
CA MET A 1 20.46 -11.00 3.68
C MET A 1 21.43 -11.32 4.81
N ASN A 2 22.56 -10.63 4.89
CA ASN A 2 23.52 -10.91 5.95
C ASN A 2 23.08 -10.31 7.30
N GLU A 3 23.65 -10.84 8.40
CA GLU A 3 23.27 -10.42 9.76
C GLU A 3 23.59 -8.96 10.07
N GLU A 4 24.63 -8.41 9.47
CA GLU A 4 25.01 -7.02 9.67
C GLU A 4 23.94 -6.07 9.13
N ILE A 5 23.42 -6.35 7.93
CA ILE A 5 22.32 -5.58 7.31
C ILE A 5 21.04 -5.73 8.13
N LYS A 6 20.71 -6.95 8.59
CA LYS A 6 19.53 -7.19 9.45
C LYS A 6 19.60 -6.36 10.74
N ASN A 7 20.75 -6.34 11.38
CA ASN A 7 20.98 -5.59 12.61
C ASN A 7 20.87 -4.08 12.38
N GLU A 8 21.41 -3.58 11.27
CA GLU A 8 21.29 -2.16 10.90
C GLU A 8 19.84 -1.77 10.66
N ILE A 9 19.07 -2.60 9.94
CA ILE A 9 17.63 -2.37 9.72
C ILE A 9 16.88 -2.32 11.05
N GLN A 10 17.13 -3.25 11.97
CA GLN A 10 16.46 -3.26 13.28
C GLN A 10 16.79 -2.02 14.10
N LYS A 11 18.03 -1.54 14.03
CA LYS A 11 18.44 -0.30 14.68
C LYS A 11 17.71 0.91 14.09
N LEU A 12 17.71 1.03 12.77
CA LEU A 12 17.04 2.14 12.06
C LEU A 12 15.53 2.16 12.30
N LYS A 13 14.89 1.01 12.37
CA LYS A 13 13.46 0.91 12.73
C LYS A 13 13.16 1.59 14.05
N LYS A 14 13.96 1.33 15.07
CA LYS A 14 13.79 1.93 16.40
C LYS A 14 14.06 3.44 16.36
N GLU A 15 15.14 3.85 15.72
CA GLU A 15 15.53 5.26 15.61
C GLU A 15 14.49 6.10 14.85
N LYS A 16 13.83 5.51 13.85
CA LYS A 16 12.87 6.19 12.97
C LYS A 16 11.40 6.00 13.39
N ASP A 17 11.15 5.28 14.47
CA ASP A 17 9.80 4.90 14.87
C ASP A 17 9.03 4.28 13.70
N ALA A 18 9.62 3.23 13.11
CA ALA A 18 9.17 2.63 11.86
C ALA A 18 8.74 1.17 12.03
N VAL A 19 7.68 0.80 11.32
CA VAL A 19 7.19 -0.57 11.15
C VAL A 19 7.36 -0.98 9.68
N ILE A 20 7.75 -2.23 9.44
CA ILE A 20 7.91 -2.78 8.10
C ILE A 20 6.73 -3.71 7.81
N LEU A 21 5.96 -3.37 6.79
CA LEU A 21 4.86 -4.18 6.26
C LEU A 21 5.27 -4.75 4.91
N ALA A 22 5.21 -6.07 4.74
CA ALA A 22 5.63 -6.74 3.51
C ALA A 22 4.49 -7.58 2.92
N HIS A 23 4.26 -7.43 1.62
CA HIS A 23 3.38 -8.33 0.89
C HIS A 23 4.05 -9.70 0.75
N TYR A 24 3.28 -10.78 0.86
CA TYR A 24 3.83 -12.15 0.80
C TYR A 24 4.36 -12.56 -0.60
N TYR A 25 4.28 -11.69 -1.61
CA TYR A 25 4.92 -11.89 -2.91
C TYR A 25 6.34 -11.35 -3.01
N VAL A 26 6.82 -10.59 -2.00
CA VAL A 26 8.21 -10.13 -1.99
C VAL A 26 9.16 -11.27 -1.63
N ASP A 27 10.45 -11.08 -1.91
CA ASP A 27 11.47 -12.07 -1.61
C ASP A 27 11.47 -12.48 -0.13
N GLY A 28 11.79 -13.76 0.15
CA GLY A 28 11.80 -14.31 1.50
C GLY A 28 12.69 -13.53 2.47
N GLU A 29 13.82 -13.03 2.02
CA GLU A 29 14.72 -12.20 2.83
C GLU A 29 14.07 -10.88 3.30
N VAL A 30 13.19 -10.30 2.47
CA VAL A 30 12.43 -9.11 2.84
C VAL A 30 11.32 -9.47 3.84
N GLN A 31 10.67 -10.62 3.64
CA GLN A 31 9.67 -11.10 4.60
C GLN A 31 10.26 -11.37 5.98
N GLU A 32 11.50 -11.89 6.06
CA GLU A 32 12.18 -12.16 7.32
C GLU A 32 12.41 -10.93 8.19
N ILE A 33 12.59 -9.76 7.59
CA ILE A 33 12.82 -8.50 8.33
C ILE A 33 11.53 -7.71 8.59
N ALA A 34 10.42 -8.12 8.00
CA ALA A 34 9.14 -7.46 8.16
C ALA A 34 8.51 -7.75 9.52
N ASP A 35 7.79 -6.78 10.05
CA ASP A 35 7.01 -6.95 11.28
C ASP A 35 5.69 -7.67 11.00
N TYR A 36 5.11 -7.43 9.83
CA TYR A 36 3.87 -8.05 9.38
C TYR A 36 3.98 -8.45 7.91
N VAL A 37 3.52 -9.65 7.59
CA VAL A 37 3.50 -10.20 6.23
C VAL A 37 2.08 -10.64 5.92
N GLY A 38 1.55 -10.26 4.77
CA GLY A 38 0.21 -10.65 4.36
C GLY A 38 -0.18 -10.15 2.98
N ASP A 39 -1.47 -10.22 2.70
CA ASP A 39 -2.04 -9.68 1.47
C ASP A 39 -2.33 -8.16 1.57
N SER A 40 -2.80 -7.59 0.48
CA SER A 40 -3.08 -6.15 0.40
C SER A 40 -4.11 -5.67 1.42
N TYR A 41 -5.19 -6.44 1.62
CA TYR A 41 -6.24 -6.08 2.57
C TYR A 41 -5.76 -6.18 4.02
N TYR A 42 -5.12 -7.29 4.37
CA TYR A 42 -4.56 -7.49 5.70
C TYR A 42 -3.57 -6.38 6.09
N LEU A 43 -2.66 -6.04 5.17
CA LEU A 43 -1.68 -4.99 5.44
C LEU A 43 -2.31 -3.60 5.54
N ALA A 44 -3.34 -3.31 4.75
CA ALA A 44 -4.10 -2.06 4.88
C ALA A 44 -4.77 -1.95 6.25
N GLU A 45 -5.35 -3.04 6.73
CA GLU A 45 -5.97 -3.12 8.07
C GLU A 45 -4.92 -2.95 9.18
N ILE A 46 -3.80 -3.68 9.10
CA ILE A 46 -2.70 -3.60 10.09
C ILE A 46 -2.11 -2.18 10.14
N ALA A 47 -1.96 -1.53 8.99
CA ALA A 47 -1.45 -0.15 8.93
C ALA A 47 -2.24 0.83 9.81
N THR A 48 -3.54 0.59 10.01
CA THR A 48 -4.38 1.42 10.89
C THR A 48 -4.20 1.12 12.38
N LYS A 49 -3.64 -0.03 12.73
CA LYS A 49 -3.54 -0.53 14.12
C LYS A 49 -2.16 -0.37 14.73
N VAL A 50 -1.11 -0.22 13.90
CA VAL A 50 0.26 -0.08 14.41
C VAL A 50 0.49 1.31 15.00
N PRO A 51 1.24 1.41 16.14
CA PRO A 51 1.46 2.69 16.81
C PRO A 51 2.56 3.54 16.17
N GLU A 52 3.44 2.95 15.37
CA GLU A 52 4.59 3.63 14.78
C GLU A 52 4.16 4.77 13.86
N SER A 53 4.94 5.85 13.84
CA SER A 53 4.68 7.05 13.03
C SER A 53 5.07 6.90 11.57
N THR A 54 5.94 5.92 11.27
CA THR A 54 6.45 5.66 9.93
C THR A 54 6.15 4.22 9.51
N ILE A 55 5.56 4.05 8.33
CA ILE A 55 5.31 2.76 7.72
C ILE A 55 6.25 2.60 6.52
N ILE A 56 7.08 1.55 6.54
CA ILE A 56 7.87 1.12 5.39
C ILE A 56 7.08 0.01 4.70
N PHE A 57 6.67 0.25 3.47
CA PHE A 57 5.85 -0.70 2.72
C PHE A 57 6.69 -1.42 1.66
N CYS A 58 6.78 -2.75 1.79
CA CYS A 58 7.45 -3.63 0.84
C CYS A 58 6.38 -4.32 -0.02
N GLY A 59 6.10 -3.75 -1.17
CA GLY A 59 5.06 -4.19 -2.09
C GLY A 59 4.87 -3.19 -3.21
N VAL A 60 3.75 -3.24 -3.90
CA VAL A 60 3.46 -2.35 -5.02
C VAL A 60 2.85 -1.02 -4.57
N SER A 61 2.94 0.00 -5.43
CA SER A 61 2.65 1.40 -5.09
C SER A 61 1.24 1.64 -4.56
N PHE A 62 0.20 1.02 -5.10
CA PHE A 62 -1.19 1.23 -4.64
C PHE A 62 -1.40 0.83 -3.17
N MET A 63 -0.63 -0.12 -2.65
CA MET A 63 -0.69 -0.51 -1.23
C MET A 63 -0.20 0.61 -0.32
N GLY A 64 0.87 1.29 -0.72
CA GLY A 64 1.36 2.47 -0.02
C GLY A 64 0.37 3.64 -0.07
N GLU A 65 -0.28 3.84 -1.21
CA GLU A 65 -1.35 4.84 -1.37
C GLU A 65 -2.52 4.56 -0.41
N SER A 66 -3.00 3.31 -0.36
CA SER A 66 -4.06 2.91 0.56
C SER A 66 -3.66 3.11 2.02
N ALA A 67 -2.45 2.73 2.39
CA ALA A 67 -1.93 2.94 3.74
C ALA A 67 -1.87 4.44 4.10
N LYS A 68 -1.48 5.30 3.16
CA LYS A 68 -1.42 6.75 3.38
C LYS A 68 -2.80 7.38 3.51
N ILE A 69 -3.76 6.98 2.69
CA ILE A 69 -5.14 7.47 2.76
C ILE A 69 -5.76 7.13 4.11
N LEU A 70 -5.57 5.91 4.60
CA LEU A 70 -6.10 5.45 5.89
C LEU A 70 -5.35 6.04 7.09
N ASN A 71 -4.12 6.50 6.90
CA ASN A 71 -3.25 7.04 7.96
C ASN A 71 -2.62 8.37 7.54
N PRO A 72 -3.43 9.43 7.35
CA PRO A 72 -2.94 10.68 6.75
C PRO A 72 -1.86 11.39 7.58
N LYS A 73 -1.79 11.10 8.88
CA LYS A 73 -0.77 11.67 9.78
C LYS A 73 0.53 10.87 9.81
N LYS A 74 0.54 9.64 9.32
CA LYS A 74 1.74 8.79 9.29
C LYS A 74 2.55 9.07 8.03
N ARG A 75 3.84 8.86 8.14
CA ARG A 75 4.75 8.82 7.00
C ARG A 75 4.72 7.44 6.37
N VAL A 76 4.40 7.34 5.10
CA VAL A 76 4.42 6.08 4.35
C VAL A 76 5.52 6.14 3.30
N VAL A 77 6.44 5.19 3.36
CA VAL A 77 7.60 5.11 2.47
C VAL A 77 7.56 3.76 1.76
N MET A 78 7.61 3.78 0.43
CA MET A 78 7.78 2.57 -0.37
C MET A 78 9.24 2.13 -0.35
N ALA A 79 9.50 0.85 -0.05
CA ALA A 79 10.86 0.30 -0.10
C ALA A 79 11.43 0.32 -1.52
N ASP A 80 10.57 0.09 -2.52
CA ASP A 80 10.87 0.28 -3.94
C ASP A 80 9.81 1.19 -4.56
N GLY A 81 10.20 2.40 -4.92
CA GLY A 81 9.31 3.39 -5.54
C GLY A 81 8.87 3.04 -6.97
N HIS A 82 9.48 2.05 -7.59
CA HIS A 82 9.15 1.58 -8.94
C HIS A 82 8.30 0.30 -8.95
N ALA A 83 8.10 -0.32 -7.80
CA ALA A 83 7.27 -1.51 -7.68
C ALA A 83 5.81 -1.17 -8.00
N ASP A 84 5.26 -1.83 -9.01
CA ASP A 84 3.93 -1.53 -9.53
C ASP A 84 3.22 -2.81 -9.98
N CYS A 85 1.89 -2.71 -10.14
CA CYS A 85 1.05 -3.78 -10.63
C CYS A 85 0.22 -3.27 -11.82
N PRO A 86 0.34 -3.88 -13.03
CA PRO A 86 -0.45 -3.46 -14.18
C PRO A 86 -1.96 -3.47 -13.94
N MET A 87 -2.45 -4.38 -13.11
CA MET A 87 -3.88 -4.46 -12.77
C MET A 87 -4.39 -3.22 -12.04
N ALA A 88 -3.54 -2.52 -11.29
CA ALA A 88 -3.91 -1.30 -10.59
C ALA A 88 -4.22 -0.14 -11.53
N HIS A 89 -3.76 -0.19 -12.77
CA HIS A 89 -3.95 0.81 -13.82
C HIS A 89 -5.03 0.45 -14.84
N MET A 90 -5.78 -0.62 -14.63
CA MET A 90 -6.85 -1.05 -15.55
C MET A 90 -8.11 -0.22 -15.43
N VAL A 91 -8.30 0.47 -14.32
CA VAL A 91 -9.46 1.34 -14.11
C VAL A 91 -9.26 2.66 -14.81
N ASP A 92 -10.19 3.00 -15.70
CA ASP A 92 -10.23 4.26 -16.40
C ASP A 92 -11.35 5.14 -15.84
N VAL A 93 -10.97 6.22 -15.16
CA VAL A 93 -11.91 7.14 -14.50
C VAL A 93 -12.82 7.83 -15.54
N ASP A 94 -12.30 8.18 -16.70
CA ASP A 94 -13.08 8.83 -17.75
C ASP A 94 -14.13 7.87 -18.33
N LYS A 95 -13.79 6.59 -18.46
CA LYS A 95 -14.74 5.55 -18.87
C LYS A 95 -15.85 5.35 -17.83
N ILE A 96 -15.51 5.37 -16.54
CA ILE A 96 -16.51 5.30 -15.49
C ILE A 96 -17.47 6.49 -15.56
N ARG A 97 -16.97 7.69 -15.77
CA ARG A 97 -17.80 8.90 -15.92
C ARG A 97 -18.72 8.81 -17.12
N GLU A 98 -18.22 8.34 -18.26
CA GLU A 98 -19.02 8.10 -19.46
C GLU A 98 -20.20 7.16 -19.19
N VAL A 99 -19.94 6.01 -18.54
CA VAL A 99 -20.96 5.03 -18.18
C VAL A 99 -21.98 5.62 -17.19
N ARG A 100 -21.53 6.40 -16.21
CA ARG A 100 -22.42 7.06 -15.23
C ARG A 100 -23.29 8.13 -15.89
N ASN A 101 -22.81 8.81 -16.90
CA ASN A 101 -23.60 9.79 -17.67
C ASN A 101 -24.71 9.10 -18.48
N GLU A 102 -24.40 7.91 -19.04
CA GLU A 102 -25.39 7.11 -19.80
C GLU A 102 -26.38 6.41 -18.86
N TYR A 103 -25.91 5.94 -17.70
CA TYR A 103 -26.69 5.21 -16.72
C TYR A 103 -26.58 5.88 -15.33
N PRO A 104 -27.36 6.95 -15.05
CA PRO A 104 -27.20 7.75 -13.82
C PRO A 104 -27.39 6.98 -12.50
N ASP A 105 -28.17 5.91 -12.54
CA ASP A 105 -28.51 5.10 -11.35
C ASP A 105 -27.50 3.97 -11.08
N VAL A 106 -26.46 3.86 -11.88
CA VAL A 106 -25.46 2.79 -11.72
C VAL A 106 -24.60 3.00 -10.47
N SER A 107 -24.37 1.91 -9.74
CA SER A 107 -23.39 1.89 -8.64
C SER A 107 -22.03 1.47 -9.17
N VAL A 108 -20.97 2.16 -8.71
CA VAL A 108 -19.60 1.82 -9.06
C VAL A 108 -18.97 1.03 -7.94
N VAL A 109 -18.51 -0.19 -8.25
CA VAL A 109 -17.74 -1.04 -7.34
C VAL A 109 -16.38 -1.29 -7.97
N CYS A 110 -15.32 -0.93 -7.26
CA CYS A 110 -13.96 -1.08 -7.74
C CYS A 110 -13.16 -1.96 -6.78
N TYR A 111 -12.32 -2.82 -7.36
CA TYR A 111 -11.36 -3.59 -6.58
C TYR A 111 -10.33 -2.65 -5.93
N VAL A 112 -10.09 -2.83 -4.64
CA VAL A 112 -9.20 -1.92 -3.85
C VAL A 112 -7.78 -1.85 -4.40
N ASN A 113 -7.32 -2.91 -5.08
CA ASN A 113 -6.02 -2.95 -5.74
C ASN A 113 -6.02 -2.08 -7.02
N SER A 114 -6.25 -0.80 -6.84
CA SER A 114 -6.28 0.21 -7.89
C SER A 114 -5.59 1.47 -7.38
N THR A 115 -5.19 2.35 -8.28
CA THR A 115 -4.61 3.63 -7.89
C THR A 115 -5.64 4.51 -7.16
N PHE A 116 -5.18 5.44 -6.34
CA PHE A 116 -6.07 6.35 -5.58
C PHE A 116 -6.99 7.20 -6.47
N GLU A 117 -6.66 7.33 -7.75
CA GLU A 117 -7.45 8.10 -8.73
C GLU A 117 -8.86 7.59 -8.89
N ILE A 118 -9.15 6.33 -8.52
CA ILE A 118 -10.51 5.79 -8.55
C ILE A 118 -11.48 6.62 -7.69
N GLY A 119 -11.01 7.24 -6.63
CA GLY A 119 -11.81 8.12 -5.80
C GLY A 119 -12.41 9.31 -6.55
N ARG A 120 -11.78 9.74 -7.64
CA ARG A 120 -12.26 10.83 -8.51
C ARG A 120 -13.53 10.48 -9.29
N ALA A 121 -13.84 9.20 -9.41
CA ALA A 121 -15.06 8.74 -10.10
C ALA A 121 -16.34 8.94 -9.26
N HIS A 122 -16.21 9.22 -7.97
CA HIS A 122 -17.33 9.46 -7.07
C HIS A 122 -17.76 10.92 -6.94
N VAL A 123 -17.06 11.80 -7.58
CA VAL A 123 -17.29 13.25 -7.49
C VAL A 123 -18.15 13.74 -8.64
#